data_6ce2483681fa0f7ba43dda6a4a69f368
#
_entry.id   6ce2483681fa0f7ba43dda6a4a69f368
#
_cell.length_a   1.000
_cell.length_b   1.000
_cell.length_c   1.000
_cell.angle_alpha   90.00
_cell.angle_beta   90.00
_cell.angle_gamma   90.00
#
_symmetry.space_group_name_H-M   'P 1'
#
loop_
_entity.id
_entity.type
_entity.pdbx_description
1 polymer ?
#
loop_
_entity_poly.entity_id
_entity_poly.type
_entity_poly.pdbx_seq_one_letter_code
_entity_poly.pdbx_strand_id
1 'polypeptide(L)'
;MVCLWPIISIGFVFFTNSFSANPVNEIIHHFGKWTLIFICLTLSINPLRRITKSNNWLVYRKMLGLFVFFYASIHLLSYAGLDHHFAWNIILEDIIQHRYVLVGATAWLLLLPLAITSSQKMKKILKHNWIKLHRLVYIIAVLGVLHYLWLVKKDLTQPMLYAAIITILLLFRIKFKKN
;
A
#
# COMPACT_ATOMS: atom_id res chain seq x y z
N MET A 1 2.16 13.00 -13.33
CA MET A 1 2.58 11.94 -14.28
C MET A 1 3.37 10.80 -13.61
N VAL A 2 4.33 11.07 -12.69
CA VAL A 2 5.14 10.01 -12.04
C VAL A 2 4.32 8.94 -11.31
N CYS A 3 3.18 9.30 -10.69
CA CYS A 3 2.34 8.34 -9.97
C CYS A 3 1.59 7.33 -10.87
N LEU A 4 1.52 7.57 -12.18
CA LEU A 4 0.92 6.63 -13.16
C LEU A 4 1.97 5.73 -13.83
N TRP A 5 3.24 5.91 -13.50
CA TRP A 5 4.34 5.10 -14.03
C TRP A 5 4.09 3.59 -13.92
N PRO A 6 3.53 3.06 -12.79
CA PRO A 6 3.27 1.63 -12.68
C PRO A 6 2.30 1.07 -13.73
N ILE A 7 1.30 1.85 -14.13
CA ILE A 7 0.36 1.44 -15.19
C ILE A 7 1.05 1.51 -16.55
N ILE A 8 1.83 2.58 -16.78
CA ILE A 8 2.54 2.75 -18.05
C ILE A 8 3.57 1.64 -18.24
N SER A 9 4.32 1.29 -17.19
CA SER A 9 5.35 0.23 -17.25
C SER A 9 4.75 -1.14 -17.53
N ILE A 10 3.65 -1.53 -16.88
CA ILE A 10 3.00 -2.81 -17.16
C ILE A 10 2.34 -2.83 -18.55
N GLY A 11 1.79 -1.68 -18.98
CA GLY A 11 1.28 -1.52 -20.35
C GLY A 11 2.38 -1.71 -21.40
N PHE A 12 3.58 -1.18 -21.17
CA PHE A 12 4.73 -1.39 -22.06
C PHE A 12 5.13 -2.86 -22.14
N VAL A 13 5.19 -3.57 -21.01
CA VAL A 13 5.47 -5.03 -20.96
C VAL A 13 4.42 -5.80 -21.76
N PHE A 14 3.15 -5.39 -21.67
CA PHE A 14 2.05 -5.98 -22.45
C PHE A 14 2.25 -5.80 -23.96
N PHE A 15 2.54 -4.57 -24.41
CA PHE A 15 2.73 -4.28 -25.84
C PHE A 15 3.97 -4.93 -26.45
N THR A 16 5.03 -5.13 -25.64
CA THR A 16 6.28 -5.76 -26.10
C THR A 16 6.27 -7.28 -25.96
N ASN A 17 5.18 -7.89 -25.49
CA ASN A 17 5.08 -9.33 -25.17
C ASN A 17 6.24 -9.83 -24.29
N SER A 18 6.76 -8.99 -23.38
CA SER A 18 7.94 -9.26 -22.56
C SER A 18 7.58 -9.83 -21.18
N PHE A 19 6.41 -10.44 -21.03
CA PHE A 19 6.01 -11.10 -19.77
C PHE A 19 6.88 -12.33 -19.49
N SER A 20 7.03 -12.60 -18.19
CA SER A 20 7.60 -13.87 -17.70
C SER A 20 6.68 -15.05 -18.01
N ALA A 21 7.12 -16.27 -17.64
CA ALA A 21 6.34 -17.49 -17.83
C ALA A 21 4.95 -17.48 -17.16
N ASN A 22 4.71 -16.60 -16.18
CA ASN A 22 3.42 -16.41 -15.52
C ASN A 22 3.02 -14.92 -15.50
N PRO A 23 2.37 -14.41 -16.55
CA PRO A 23 1.97 -13.02 -16.67
C PRO A 23 1.01 -12.54 -15.57
N VAL A 24 0.07 -13.39 -15.17
CA VAL A 24 -0.92 -13.06 -14.14
C VAL A 24 -0.23 -12.75 -12.81
N ASN A 25 0.64 -13.63 -12.38
CA ASN A 25 1.40 -13.46 -11.14
C ASN A 25 2.30 -12.21 -11.20
N GLU A 26 2.93 -11.95 -12.34
CA GLU A 26 3.76 -10.75 -12.56
C GLU A 26 2.94 -9.47 -12.39
N ILE A 27 1.74 -9.38 -12.98
CA ILE A 27 0.84 -8.23 -12.85
C ILE A 27 0.42 -8.02 -11.38
N ILE A 28 0.01 -9.10 -10.69
CA ILE A 28 -0.40 -9.05 -9.29
C ILE A 28 0.75 -8.53 -8.42
N HIS A 29 1.93 -9.10 -8.53
CA HIS A 29 3.10 -8.69 -7.77
C HIS A 29 3.56 -7.28 -8.10
N HIS A 30 3.47 -6.86 -9.36
CA HIS A 30 3.82 -5.51 -9.80
C HIS A 30 2.98 -4.46 -9.03
N PHE A 31 1.65 -4.58 -9.03
CA PHE A 31 0.78 -3.63 -8.33
C PHE A 31 0.90 -3.72 -6.81
N GLY A 32 1.11 -4.91 -6.24
CA GLY A 32 1.39 -5.09 -4.81
C GLY A 32 2.68 -4.37 -4.37
N LYS A 33 3.76 -4.50 -5.15
CA LYS A 33 5.04 -3.81 -4.91
C LYS A 33 4.87 -2.29 -4.96
N TRP A 34 4.17 -1.75 -5.96
CA TRP A 34 3.93 -0.32 -6.06
C TRP A 34 3.06 0.21 -4.93
N THR A 35 2.11 -0.57 -4.43
CA THR A 35 1.35 -0.23 -3.22
C THR A 35 2.29 0.01 -2.03
N LEU A 36 3.25 -0.89 -1.78
CA LEU A 36 4.25 -0.72 -0.71
C LEU A 36 5.15 0.50 -0.94
N ILE A 37 5.57 0.75 -2.18
CA ILE A 37 6.36 1.95 -2.53
C ILE A 37 5.57 3.21 -2.17
N PHE A 38 4.28 3.31 -2.56
CA PHE A 38 3.46 4.47 -2.24
C PHE A 38 3.19 4.61 -0.73
N ILE A 39 3.10 3.51 0.03
CA ILE A 39 3.06 3.54 1.50
C ILE A 39 4.35 4.19 2.04
N CYS A 40 5.52 3.72 1.60
CA CYS A 40 6.81 4.27 2.01
C CYS A 40 6.91 5.77 1.66
N LEU A 41 6.54 6.18 0.45
CA LEU A 41 6.52 7.57 0.02
C LEU A 41 5.56 8.42 0.88
N THR A 42 4.36 7.92 1.18
CA THR A 42 3.40 8.62 2.04
C THR A 42 3.94 8.80 3.46
N LEU A 43 4.61 7.79 4.00
CA LEU A 43 5.22 7.86 5.33
C LEU A 43 6.46 8.75 5.35
N SER A 44 7.24 8.83 4.27
CA SER A 44 8.46 9.66 4.18
C SER A 44 8.19 11.16 4.18
N ILE A 45 6.97 11.61 3.86
CA ILE A 45 6.61 13.04 3.82
C ILE A 45 6.92 13.78 5.13
N ASN A 46 6.70 13.16 6.29
CA ASN A 46 6.98 13.82 7.56
C ASN A 46 8.47 13.89 7.91
N PRO A 47 9.28 12.83 7.75
CA PRO A 47 10.74 12.93 7.82
C PRO A 47 11.29 14.00 6.89
N LEU A 48 10.90 14.00 5.61
CA LEU A 48 11.32 14.99 4.62
C LEU A 48 10.99 16.42 5.06
N ARG A 49 9.76 16.66 5.54
CA ARG A 49 9.36 17.97 6.09
C ARG A 49 10.26 18.42 7.24
N ARG A 50 10.65 17.50 8.13
CA ARG A 50 11.51 17.83 9.26
C ARG A 50 12.94 18.16 8.85
N ILE A 51 13.49 17.37 7.93
CA ILE A 51 14.87 17.53 7.43
C ILE A 51 14.98 18.82 6.61
N THR A 52 14.07 19.03 5.67
CA THR A 52 14.10 20.21 4.76
C THR A 52 13.52 21.47 5.38
N LYS A 53 12.89 21.37 6.57
CA LYS A 53 12.16 22.45 7.24
C LYS A 53 11.07 23.10 6.35
N SER A 54 10.62 22.42 5.30
CA SER A 54 9.64 22.91 4.32
C SER A 54 8.30 22.22 4.47
N ASN A 55 7.21 22.99 4.49
CA ASN A 55 5.84 22.46 4.51
C ASN A 55 5.31 22.07 3.13
N ASN A 56 6.04 22.34 2.06
CA ASN A 56 5.61 22.06 0.70
C ASN A 56 5.34 20.57 0.45
N TRP A 57 6.03 19.69 1.17
CA TRP A 57 5.85 18.24 1.10
C TRP A 57 4.45 17.76 1.52
N LEU A 58 3.76 18.52 2.38
CA LEU A 58 2.43 18.12 2.90
C LEU A 58 1.35 18.08 1.80
N VAL A 59 1.52 18.85 0.74
CA VAL A 59 0.60 18.88 -0.41
C VAL A 59 0.51 17.50 -1.06
N TYR A 60 1.63 16.79 -1.17
CA TYR A 60 1.71 15.48 -1.82
C TYR A 60 1.14 14.34 -0.97
N ARG A 61 1.04 14.51 0.36
CA ARG A 61 0.64 13.44 1.28
C ARG A 61 -0.73 12.86 0.97
N LYS A 62 -1.72 13.72 0.63
CA LYS A 62 -3.07 13.28 0.28
C LYS A 62 -3.05 12.49 -1.02
N MET A 63 -2.38 13.02 -2.03
CA MET A 63 -2.27 12.41 -3.35
C MET A 63 -1.62 11.03 -3.26
N LEU A 64 -0.45 10.93 -2.62
CA LEU A 64 0.26 9.67 -2.43
C LEU A 64 -0.57 8.64 -1.67
N GLY A 65 -1.28 9.06 -0.59
CA GLY A 65 -2.18 8.17 0.14
C GLY A 65 -3.35 7.65 -0.68
N LEU A 66 -3.90 8.44 -1.60
CA LEU A 66 -4.93 7.98 -2.52
C LEU A 66 -4.37 7.00 -3.56
N PHE A 67 -3.13 7.19 -4.02
CA PHE A 67 -2.46 6.23 -4.89
C PHE A 67 -2.15 4.91 -4.18
N VAL A 68 -1.91 4.90 -2.86
CA VAL A 68 -1.85 3.64 -2.08
C VAL A 68 -3.15 2.86 -2.24
N PHE A 69 -4.30 3.51 -2.00
CA PHE A 69 -5.61 2.86 -2.14
C PHE A 69 -5.88 2.42 -3.58
N PHE A 70 -5.55 3.25 -4.55
CA PHE A 70 -5.74 2.96 -5.97
C PHE A 70 -4.98 1.70 -6.41
N TYR A 71 -3.67 1.63 -6.11
CA TYR A 71 -2.85 0.47 -6.49
C TYR A 71 -3.17 -0.78 -5.66
N ALA A 72 -3.52 -0.63 -4.39
CA ALA A 72 -4.03 -1.74 -3.58
C ALA A 72 -5.33 -2.32 -4.16
N SER A 73 -6.22 -1.46 -4.69
CA SER A 73 -7.46 -1.90 -5.33
C SER A 73 -7.20 -2.60 -6.67
N ILE A 74 -6.27 -2.10 -7.49
CA ILE A 74 -5.88 -2.79 -8.72
C ILE A 74 -5.24 -4.14 -8.39
N HIS A 75 -4.37 -4.21 -7.38
CA HIS A 75 -3.76 -5.46 -6.91
C HIS A 75 -4.82 -6.49 -6.50
N LEU A 76 -5.80 -6.08 -5.69
CA LEU A 76 -6.92 -6.94 -5.28
C LEU A 76 -7.77 -7.38 -6.46
N LEU A 77 -8.09 -6.45 -7.39
CA LEU A 77 -8.86 -6.76 -8.59
C LEU A 77 -8.11 -7.70 -9.54
N SER A 78 -6.78 -7.55 -9.66
CA SER A 78 -5.96 -8.46 -10.45
C SER A 78 -5.97 -9.87 -9.85
N TYR A 79 -5.86 -10.00 -8.53
CA TYR A 79 -5.98 -11.27 -7.83
C TYR A 79 -7.38 -11.88 -8.03
N ALA A 80 -8.45 -11.12 -7.77
CA ALA A 80 -9.81 -11.64 -7.89
C ALA A 80 -10.23 -11.94 -9.34
N GLY A 81 -9.80 -11.11 -10.30
CA GLY A 81 -10.24 -11.21 -11.70
C GLY A 81 -9.34 -12.08 -12.57
N LEU A 82 -8.00 -11.90 -12.51
CA LEU A 82 -7.08 -12.61 -13.39
C LEU A 82 -6.72 -13.99 -12.85
N ASP A 83 -6.57 -14.14 -11.53
CA ASP A 83 -6.18 -15.42 -10.92
C ASP A 83 -7.40 -16.30 -10.61
N HIS A 84 -8.42 -15.73 -10.00
CA HIS A 84 -9.61 -16.47 -9.55
C HIS A 84 -10.87 -16.28 -10.42
N HIS A 85 -10.82 -15.51 -11.51
CA HIS A 85 -11.96 -15.26 -12.42
C HIS A 85 -13.27 -14.89 -11.70
N PHE A 86 -13.16 -14.13 -10.58
CA PHE A 86 -14.27 -13.73 -9.68
C PHE A 86 -15.05 -14.91 -9.09
N ALA A 87 -14.43 -16.09 -8.94
CA ALA A 87 -15.01 -17.24 -8.25
C ALA A 87 -15.03 -16.99 -6.73
N TRP A 88 -16.07 -16.28 -6.24
CA TRP A 88 -16.16 -15.80 -4.86
C TRP A 88 -16.07 -16.90 -3.80
N ASN A 89 -16.58 -18.10 -4.07
CA ASN A 89 -16.43 -19.26 -3.21
C ASN A 89 -14.96 -19.64 -3.00
N ILE A 90 -14.16 -19.65 -4.07
CA ILE A 90 -12.73 -19.97 -4.03
C ILE A 90 -11.98 -18.85 -3.30
N ILE A 91 -12.30 -17.58 -3.59
CA ILE A 91 -11.66 -16.42 -2.94
C ILE A 91 -11.93 -16.42 -1.43
N LEU A 92 -13.15 -16.75 -0.99
CA LEU A 92 -13.48 -16.83 0.44
C LEU A 92 -12.74 -17.98 1.13
N GLU A 93 -12.65 -19.13 0.48
CA GLU A 93 -11.86 -20.25 0.98
C GLU A 93 -10.39 -19.90 1.10
N ASP A 94 -9.82 -19.24 0.10
CA ASP A 94 -8.42 -18.79 0.05
C ASP A 94 -8.10 -17.79 1.19
N ILE A 95 -9.01 -16.86 1.47
CA ILE A 95 -8.89 -15.92 2.60
C ILE A 95 -8.82 -16.66 3.95
N ILE A 96 -9.57 -17.75 4.10
CA ILE A 96 -9.60 -18.52 5.35
C ILE A 96 -8.36 -19.41 5.47
N GLN A 97 -7.94 -20.06 4.40
CA GLN A 97 -6.85 -21.02 4.41
C GLN A 97 -5.46 -20.36 4.42
N HIS A 98 -5.30 -19.19 3.77
CA HIS A 98 -4.01 -18.53 3.57
C HIS A 98 -3.90 -17.23 4.38
N ARG A 99 -3.07 -17.27 5.44
CA ARG A 99 -2.84 -16.12 6.35
C ARG A 99 -2.41 -14.85 5.61
N TYR A 100 -1.60 -14.97 4.55
CA TYR A 100 -1.16 -13.80 3.79
C TYR A 100 -2.34 -13.15 3.05
N VAL A 101 -3.28 -13.92 2.49
CA VAL A 101 -4.48 -13.39 1.83
C VAL A 101 -5.35 -12.65 2.83
N LEU A 102 -5.61 -13.25 3.99
CA LEU A 102 -6.39 -12.64 5.08
C LEU A 102 -5.79 -11.29 5.51
N VAL A 103 -4.47 -11.22 5.71
CA VAL A 103 -3.79 -9.99 6.12
C VAL A 103 -3.83 -8.93 5.03
N GLY A 104 -3.67 -9.31 3.76
CA GLY A 104 -3.81 -8.41 2.62
C GLY A 104 -5.22 -7.83 2.49
N ALA A 105 -6.23 -8.69 2.58
CA ALA A 105 -7.64 -8.28 2.58
C ALA A 105 -7.96 -7.32 3.74
N THR A 106 -7.48 -7.62 4.95
CA THR A 106 -7.65 -6.75 6.13
C THR A 106 -6.98 -5.40 5.90
N ALA A 107 -5.76 -5.35 5.36
CA ALA A 107 -5.08 -4.10 5.06
C ALA A 107 -5.85 -3.25 4.05
N TRP A 108 -6.43 -3.87 3.02
CA TRP A 108 -7.25 -3.17 2.03
C TRP A 108 -8.55 -2.65 2.64
N LEU A 109 -9.24 -3.44 3.47
CA LEU A 109 -10.44 -3.00 4.19
C LEU A 109 -10.16 -1.78 5.09
N LEU A 110 -9.00 -1.73 5.73
CA LEU A 110 -8.58 -0.57 6.54
C LEU A 110 -8.22 0.66 5.68
N LEU A 111 -7.83 0.48 4.41
CA LEU A 111 -7.60 1.59 3.48
C LEU A 111 -8.91 2.27 3.03
N LEU A 112 -10.02 1.54 2.95
CA LEU A 112 -11.32 2.09 2.53
C LEU A 112 -11.74 3.35 3.32
N PRO A 113 -11.85 3.31 4.66
CA PRO A 113 -12.24 4.49 5.42
C PRO A 113 -11.23 5.63 5.28
N LEU A 114 -9.94 5.37 5.09
CA LEU A 114 -8.94 6.40 4.86
C LEU A 114 -9.16 7.10 3.52
N ALA A 115 -9.45 6.34 2.46
CA ALA A 115 -9.72 6.87 1.13
C ALA A 115 -11.02 7.70 1.11
N ILE A 116 -12.13 7.17 1.66
CA ILE A 116 -13.43 7.84 1.74
C ILE A 116 -13.32 9.16 2.52
N THR A 117 -12.59 9.15 3.64
CA THR A 117 -12.45 10.32 4.52
C THR A 117 -11.30 11.26 4.13
N SER A 118 -10.67 11.07 2.96
CA SER A 118 -9.54 11.90 2.51
C SER A 118 -9.95 13.31 2.04
N SER A 119 -11.27 13.56 1.86
CA SER A 119 -11.79 14.85 1.38
C SER A 119 -11.71 15.93 2.47
N GLN A 120 -11.60 17.21 2.05
CA GLN A 120 -11.62 18.36 2.98
C GLN A 120 -12.95 18.47 3.74
N LYS A 121 -14.06 18.07 3.12
CA LYS A 121 -15.38 18.01 3.75
C LYS A 121 -15.37 17.04 4.94
N MET A 122 -14.89 15.81 4.72
CA MET A 122 -14.80 14.79 5.78
C MET A 122 -13.83 15.18 6.89
N LYS A 123 -12.72 15.84 6.57
CA LYS A 123 -11.80 16.36 7.57
C LYS A 123 -12.48 17.40 8.49
N LYS A 124 -13.34 18.28 7.93
CA LYS A 124 -14.11 19.25 8.72
C LYS A 124 -15.18 18.58 9.60
N ILE A 125 -15.84 17.53 9.08
CA ILE A 125 -16.89 16.78 9.81
C ILE A 125 -16.27 15.97 10.96
N LEU A 126 -15.23 15.19 10.68
CA LEU A 126 -14.61 14.28 11.65
C LEU A 126 -13.68 14.98 12.66
N LYS A 127 -13.21 16.20 12.37
CA LYS A 127 -12.36 17.01 13.25
C LYS A 127 -11.20 16.20 13.86
N HIS A 128 -11.16 16.06 15.18
CA HIS A 128 -10.13 15.32 15.91
C HIS A 128 -10.13 13.81 15.57
N ASN A 129 -11.30 13.21 15.35
CA ASN A 129 -11.42 11.80 15.00
C ASN A 129 -10.80 11.48 13.64
N TRP A 130 -10.73 12.44 12.71
CA TRP A 130 -10.02 12.30 11.45
C TRP A 130 -8.53 11.94 11.67
N ILE A 131 -7.89 12.58 12.63
CA ILE A 131 -6.48 12.30 12.94
C ILE A 131 -6.32 10.89 13.52
N LYS A 132 -7.23 10.45 14.39
CA LYS A 132 -7.22 9.09 14.96
C LYS A 132 -7.40 8.05 13.87
N LEU A 133 -8.39 8.22 13.00
CA LEU A 133 -8.67 7.33 11.88
C LEU A 133 -7.46 7.21 10.95
N HIS A 134 -6.86 8.33 10.54
CA HIS A 134 -5.74 8.32 9.61
C HIS A 134 -4.43 7.77 10.21
N ARG A 135 -4.37 7.48 11.52
CA ARG A 135 -3.28 6.71 12.13
C ARG A 135 -3.30 5.24 11.76
N LEU A 136 -4.42 4.72 11.27
CA LEU A 136 -4.51 3.34 10.75
C LEU A 136 -3.49 3.08 9.63
N VAL A 137 -3.02 4.12 8.94
CA VAL A 137 -1.94 3.98 7.93
C VAL A 137 -0.69 3.28 8.49
N TYR A 138 -0.41 3.41 9.79
CA TYR A 138 0.73 2.74 10.41
C TYR A 138 0.50 1.23 10.55
N ILE A 139 -0.72 0.84 10.95
CA ILE A 139 -1.14 -0.56 11.02
C ILE A 139 -1.15 -1.15 9.62
N ILE A 140 -1.71 -0.46 8.63
CA ILE A 140 -1.75 -0.87 7.23
C ILE A 140 -0.33 -1.11 6.68
N ALA A 141 0.62 -0.23 7.01
CA ALA A 141 2.01 -0.38 6.59
C ALA A 141 2.65 -1.67 7.15
N VAL A 142 2.39 -1.98 8.43
CA VAL A 142 2.86 -3.22 9.06
C VAL A 142 2.20 -4.44 8.42
N LEU A 143 0.87 -4.40 8.24
CA LEU A 143 0.13 -5.49 7.60
C LEU A 143 0.60 -5.74 6.15
N GLY A 144 0.91 -4.67 5.40
CA GLY A 144 1.43 -4.79 4.04
C GLY A 144 2.79 -5.52 4.00
N VAL A 145 3.68 -5.23 4.94
CA VAL A 145 4.96 -5.95 5.08
C VAL A 145 4.75 -7.40 5.49
N LEU A 146 3.88 -7.66 6.47
CA LEU A 146 3.56 -9.02 6.91
C LEU A 146 2.93 -9.85 5.80
N HIS A 147 2.01 -9.27 5.02
CA HIS A 147 1.44 -9.88 3.84
C HIS A 147 2.53 -10.32 2.85
N TYR A 148 3.48 -9.44 2.56
CA TYR A 148 4.58 -9.73 1.65
C TYR A 148 5.55 -10.77 2.21
N LEU A 149 5.91 -10.69 3.49
CA LEU A 149 6.79 -11.66 4.17
C LEU A 149 6.19 -13.08 4.17
N TRP A 150 4.88 -13.22 4.37
CA TRP A 150 4.24 -14.54 4.39
C TRP A 150 3.96 -15.10 3.00
N LEU A 151 3.87 -14.24 1.99
CA LEU A 151 3.71 -14.64 0.59
C LEU A 151 4.99 -15.27 0.04
N VAL A 152 6.14 -14.66 0.33
CA VAL A 152 7.43 -15.06 -0.25
C VAL A 152 8.08 -16.14 0.60
N LYS A 153 8.37 -17.32 -0.02
CA LYS A 153 8.95 -18.48 0.66
C LYS A 153 10.46 -18.65 0.44
N LYS A 154 11.01 -18.12 -0.65
CA LYS A 154 12.40 -18.41 -1.07
C LYS A 154 13.35 -17.22 -0.90
N ASP A 155 12.98 -16.04 -1.40
CA ASP A 155 13.85 -14.86 -1.35
C ASP A 155 13.22 -13.76 -0.48
N LEU A 156 13.69 -13.67 0.77
CA LEU A 156 13.22 -12.68 1.73
C LEU A 156 13.90 -11.30 1.58
N THR A 157 14.82 -11.12 0.64
CA THR A 157 15.59 -9.88 0.48
C THR A 157 14.69 -8.66 0.29
N GLN A 158 13.75 -8.75 -0.63
CA GLN A 158 12.82 -7.64 -0.91
C GLN A 158 11.86 -7.36 0.27
N PRO A 159 11.14 -8.35 0.84
CA PRO A 159 10.30 -8.11 2.02
C PRO A 159 11.05 -7.52 3.20
N MET A 160 12.26 -7.99 3.49
CA MET A 160 13.11 -7.48 4.59
C MET A 160 13.56 -6.05 4.34
N LEU A 161 13.86 -5.68 3.09
CA LEU A 161 14.17 -4.29 2.72
C LEU A 161 12.99 -3.36 3.05
N TYR A 162 11.76 -3.73 2.63
CA TYR A 162 10.57 -2.93 2.95
C TYR A 162 10.28 -2.91 4.46
N ALA A 163 10.50 -4.03 5.17
CA ALA A 163 10.39 -4.09 6.63
C ALA A 163 11.33 -3.10 7.31
N ALA A 164 12.59 -3.05 6.88
CA ALA A 164 13.58 -2.11 7.42
C ALA A 164 13.19 -0.66 7.12
N ILE A 165 12.81 -0.33 5.88
CA ILE A 165 12.40 1.02 5.48
C ILE A 165 11.19 1.47 6.31
N ILE A 166 10.14 0.65 6.40
CA ILE A 166 8.92 1.00 7.14
C ILE A 166 9.21 1.14 8.62
N THR A 167 10.03 0.27 9.21
CA THR A 167 10.44 0.38 10.61
C THR A 167 11.15 1.71 10.88
N ILE A 168 12.12 2.10 10.06
CA ILE A 168 12.81 3.38 10.17
C ILE A 168 11.80 4.54 10.06
N LEU A 169 10.91 4.52 9.07
CA LEU A 169 9.90 5.57 8.88
C LEU A 169 8.92 5.67 10.04
N LEU A 170 8.58 4.55 10.69
CA LEU A 170 7.72 4.53 11.88
C LEU A 170 8.47 5.05 13.11
N LEU A 171 9.75 4.71 13.29
CA LEU A 171 10.58 5.24 14.37
C LEU A 171 10.68 6.77 14.32
N PHE A 172 10.76 7.37 13.15
CA PHE A 172 10.69 8.84 13.00
C PHE A 172 9.36 9.47 13.45
N ARG A 173 8.32 8.66 13.69
CA ARG A 173 7.02 9.12 14.20
C ARG A 173 6.92 9.07 15.72
N ILE A 174 7.74 8.26 16.36
CA ILE A 174 7.82 8.24 17.82
C ILE A 174 8.36 9.61 18.26
N LYS A 175 7.51 10.44 18.85
CA LYS A 175 7.96 11.65 19.50
C LYS A 175 8.71 11.22 20.75
N PHE A 176 10.03 11.33 20.75
CA PHE A 176 10.74 11.45 22.00
C PHE A 176 10.13 12.67 22.70
N LYS A 177 9.36 12.45 23.78
CA LYS A 177 8.95 13.49 24.67
C LYS A 177 10.25 14.10 25.20
N LYS A 178 10.66 15.27 24.70
CA LYS A 178 11.61 16.09 25.42
C LYS A 178 10.90 16.49 26.72
N ASN A 179 11.36 15.96 27.85
CA ASN A 179 11.10 16.53 29.18
C ASN A 179 11.61 17.98 29.22
#